data_11e7d4382be6562feb37e70db69b4afb
#
_entry.id   11e7d4382be6562feb37e70db69b4afb
#
_cell.length_a   1.000
_cell.length_b   1.000
_cell.length_c   1.000
_cell.angle_alpha   90.00
_cell.angle_beta   90.00
_cell.angle_gamma   90.00
#
_symmetry.space_group_name_H-M   'P 1'
#
loop_
_entity.id
_entity.type
_entity.pdbx_description
1 polymer ?
#
loop_
_entity_poly.entity_id
_entity_poly.type
_entity_poly.pdbx_seq_one_letter_code
_entity_poly.pdbx_strand_id
1 'polypeptide(L)'
;MNNIHRFVLKLFVAFIALIAFSSTSFAKTDLLVYTAVEPDELAMFKEEFESDYPDINIKWVRDSTGIVTAKLLAEKDNPQADIVWGLAATSLVLLANEGYFQGYKTKGVEELDPLYVDPLNDPPKWVGQRAWIAAVSVNTVEAEKYGLPIPESWSDLTDPVYEGHLVMPNPNSSGTGFLDVSSWIQIWGEEKAWEFMDALHNNIARYTHSGSKPCKLAGAGETPIGICYAHRSAKLKNKGAPLVTVTPSEGIGWEVEAFGIVHNTKNLEAAKALADWSVTRKANVIYNEGYAVVAMPGVAKPVENFPDDIVEKMIVNDFAWAAANRMRLLAEWQRRYDSKSDPKD
;
A
#
# COMPACT_ATOMS: atom_id res chain seq x y z
N MET A 1 -29.37 -66.22 -27.14
CA MET A 1 -28.04 -65.52 -27.09
C MET A 1 -28.11 -63.97 -27.13
N ASN A 2 -29.26 -63.33 -27.35
CA ASN A 2 -29.32 -61.88 -27.62
C ASN A 2 -29.51 -60.94 -26.38
N ASN A 3 -29.92 -61.45 -25.22
CA ASN A 3 -30.21 -60.60 -24.07
C ASN A 3 -29.01 -60.38 -23.15
N ILE A 4 -28.07 -61.27 -23.07
CA ILE A 4 -26.86 -61.17 -22.26
C ILE A 4 -25.88 -60.19 -22.89
N HIS A 5 -25.73 -60.18 -24.22
CA HIS A 5 -24.87 -59.22 -24.92
C HIS A 5 -25.35 -57.76 -24.80
N ARG A 6 -26.66 -57.56 -24.79
CA ARG A 6 -27.24 -56.23 -24.58
C ARG A 6 -27.08 -55.73 -23.13
N PHE A 7 -27.09 -56.63 -22.16
CA PHE A 7 -26.89 -56.26 -20.76
C PHE A 7 -25.44 -55.93 -20.45
N VAL A 8 -24.49 -56.70 -20.98
CA VAL A 8 -23.05 -56.48 -20.85
C VAL A 8 -22.65 -55.18 -21.55
N LEU A 9 -23.21 -54.90 -22.74
CA LEU A 9 -22.91 -53.63 -23.47
C LEU A 9 -23.45 -52.42 -22.74
N LYS A 10 -24.61 -52.48 -22.08
CA LYS A 10 -25.16 -51.37 -21.26
C LYS A 10 -24.35 -51.15 -19.99
N LEU A 11 -23.83 -52.20 -19.35
CA LEU A 11 -22.93 -52.07 -18.20
C LEU A 11 -21.57 -51.45 -18.58
N PHE A 12 -21.05 -51.83 -19.78
CA PHE A 12 -19.78 -51.26 -20.26
C PHE A 12 -19.91 -49.79 -20.65
N VAL A 13 -21.02 -49.35 -21.25
CA VAL A 13 -21.31 -47.96 -21.56
C VAL A 13 -21.56 -47.14 -20.29
N ALA A 14 -22.23 -47.72 -19.28
CA ALA A 14 -22.41 -47.06 -17.98
C ALA A 14 -21.09 -46.88 -17.20
N PHE A 15 -20.16 -47.85 -17.32
CA PHE A 15 -18.85 -47.78 -16.69
C PHE A 15 -17.93 -46.77 -17.37
N ILE A 16 -17.97 -46.63 -18.71
CA ILE A 16 -17.23 -45.60 -19.46
C ILE A 16 -17.80 -44.20 -19.16
N ALA A 17 -19.13 -44.05 -19.00
CA ALA A 17 -19.76 -42.79 -18.62
C ALA A 17 -19.42 -42.38 -17.18
N LEU A 18 -19.16 -43.32 -16.24
CA LEU A 18 -18.72 -42.99 -14.87
C LEU A 18 -17.25 -42.57 -14.81
N ILE A 19 -16.40 -43.02 -15.73
CA ILE A 19 -14.99 -42.62 -15.80
C ILE A 19 -14.83 -41.23 -16.43
N ALA A 20 -15.77 -40.81 -17.31
CA ALA A 20 -15.73 -39.47 -17.96
C ALA A 20 -16.13 -38.30 -17.04
N PHE A 21 -16.65 -38.58 -15.82
CA PHE A 21 -17.02 -37.55 -14.83
C PHE A 21 -16.09 -37.52 -13.60
N SER A 22 -14.93 -38.13 -13.68
CA SER A 22 -13.87 -37.84 -12.73
C SER A 22 -13.33 -36.43 -13.06
N SER A 23 -14.08 -35.40 -12.71
CA SER A 23 -13.54 -34.06 -12.61
C SER A 23 -12.39 -34.13 -11.62
N THR A 24 -11.15 -34.21 -12.11
CA THR A 24 -9.98 -34.00 -11.29
C THR A 24 -10.09 -32.59 -10.77
N SER A 25 -10.69 -32.41 -9.59
CA SER A 25 -10.55 -31.18 -8.83
C SER A 25 -9.07 -31.09 -8.49
N PHE A 26 -8.30 -30.40 -9.34
CA PHE A 26 -6.96 -29.98 -8.95
C PHE A 26 -7.11 -29.09 -7.73
N ALA A 27 -6.42 -29.45 -6.65
CA ALA A 27 -6.34 -28.56 -5.48
C ALA A 27 -5.77 -27.23 -5.95
N LYS A 28 -6.45 -26.14 -5.60
CA LYS A 28 -5.97 -24.79 -5.92
C LYS A 28 -4.57 -24.58 -5.33
N THR A 29 -3.72 -23.88 -6.05
CA THR A 29 -2.42 -23.43 -5.54
C THR A 29 -2.63 -22.32 -4.52
N ASP A 30 -2.29 -22.54 -3.26
CA ASP A 30 -2.28 -21.49 -2.25
C ASP A 30 -1.07 -20.58 -2.48
N LEU A 31 -1.31 -19.32 -2.82
CA LEU A 31 -0.31 -18.28 -3.03
C LEU A 31 -0.22 -17.40 -1.77
N LEU A 32 0.90 -17.46 -1.07
CA LEU A 32 1.12 -16.67 0.14
C LEU A 32 1.63 -15.28 -0.21
N VAL A 33 0.80 -14.27 0.05
CA VAL A 33 1.04 -12.88 -0.33
C VAL A 33 1.17 -11.99 0.89
N TYR A 34 2.33 -11.35 1.07
CA TYR A 34 2.53 -10.35 2.12
C TYR A 34 2.18 -8.97 1.58
N THR A 35 1.40 -8.21 2.35
CA THR A 35 0.81 -6.95 1.88
C THR A 35 0.64 -5.91 2.98
N ALA A 36 0.66 -4.63 2.58
CA ALA A 36 0.22 -3.52 3.44
C ALA A 36 -1.06 -2.84 2.93
N VAL A 37 -1.67 -3.37 1.88
CA VAL A 37 -2.96 -2.88 1.37
C VAL A 37 -4.02 -2.86 2.47
N GLU A 38 -4.90 -1.87 2.45
CA GLU A 38 -5.96 -1.73 3.45
C GLU A 38 -6.91 -2.93 3.43
N PRO A 39 -7.34 -3.44 4.60
CA PRO A 39 -8.16 -4.65 4.70
C PRO A 39 -9.47 -4.59 3.91
N ASP A 40 -10.04 -3.40 3.77
CA ASP A 40 -11.31 -3.17 3.08
C ASP A 40 -11.19 -3.21 1.54
N GLU A 41 -9.98 -3.39 1.00
CA GLU A 41 -9.72 -3.55 -0.44
C GLU A 41 -9.32 -4.99 -0.80
N LEU A 42 -8.73 -5.74 0.13
CA LEU A 42 -8.16 -7.07 -0.14
C LEU A 42 -9.17 -8.10 -0.67
N ALA A 43 -10.42 -8.03 -0.20
CA ALA A 43 -11.47 -8.96 -0.64
C ALA A 43 -11.76 -8.77 -2.13
N MET A 44 -11.90 -7.53 -2.59
CA MET A 44 -12.15 -7.18 -3.98
C MET A 44 -10.99 -7.63 -4.89
N PHE A 45 -9.75 -7.33 -4.53
CA PHE A 45 -8.59 -7.75 -5.32
C PHE A 45 -8.47 -9.27 -5.44
N LYS A 46 -8.76 -9.98 -4.34
CA LYS A 46 -8.78 -11.44 -4.34
C LYS A 46 -9.87 -11.99 -5.28
N GLU A 47 -11.09 -11.48 -5.18
CA GLU A 47 -12.23 -11.90 -6.02
C GLU A 47 -11.94 -11.67 -7.50
N GLU A 48 -11.45 -10.48 -7.86
CA GLU A 48 -11.17 -10.10 -9.23
C GLU A 48 -10.01 -10.92 -9.84
N PHE A 49 -8.95 -11.15 -9.06
CA PHE A 49 -7.84 -11.99 -9.50
C PHE A 49 -8.26 -13.46 -9.63
N GLU A 50 -8.91 -14.03 -8.62
CA GLU A 50 -9.31 -15.45 -8.61
C GLU A 50 -10.41 -15.75 -9.64
N SER A 51 -11.16 -14.75 -10.11
CA SER A 51 -12.08 -14.92 -11.23
C SER A 51 -11.34 -15.17 -12.55
N ASP A 52 -10.18 -14.53 -12.74
CA ASP A 52 -9.33 -14.68 -13.92
C ASP A 52 -8.40 -15.91 -13.81
N TYR A 53 -8.04 -16.32 -12.57
CA TYR A 53 -7.14 -17.44 -12.24
C TYR A 53 -7.77 -18.38 -11.21
N PRO A 54 -8.81 -19.16 -11.59
CA PRO A 54 -9.60 -19.94 -10.65
C PRO A 54 -8.82 -21.08 -9.94
N ASP A 55 -7.66 -21.45 -10.46
CA ASP A 55 -6.79 -22.49 -9.89
C ASP A 55 -5.80 -21.94 -8.84
N ILE A 56 -5.79 -20.62 -8.61
CA ILE A 56 -4.95 -19.97 -7.59
C ILE A 56 -5.86 -19.46 -6.46
N ASN A 57 -5.38 -19.56 -5.22
CA ASN A 57 -6.07 -19.08 -4.04
C ASN A 57 -5.12 -18.19 -3.25
N ILE A 58 -5.38 -16.87 -3.20
CA ILE A 58 -4.55 -15.93 -2.45
C ILE A 58 -4.74 -16.10 -0.95
N LYS A 59 -3.63 -16.20 -0.23
CA LYS A 59 -3.55 -16.16 1.23
C LYS A 59 -2.84 -14.88 1.67
N TRP A 60 -3.60 -13.94 2.17
CA TRP A 60 -3.06 -12.67 2.63
C TRP A 60 -2.40 -12.80 4.01
N VAL A 61 -1.18 -12.26 4.14
CA VAL A 61 -0.56 -11.89 5.41
C VAL A 61 -0.42 -10.38 5.39
N ARG A 62 -1.25 -9.71 6.18
CA ARG A 62 -1.40 -8.25 6.14
C ARG A 62 -0.96 -7.59 7.44
N ASP A 63 -0.11 -6.55 7.29
CA ASP A 63 0.17 -5.59 8.36
C ASP A 63 0.56 -4.23 7.73
N SER A 64 0.86 -3.22 8.56
CA SER A 64 1.41 -1.94 8.09
C SER A 64 2.81 -2.11 7.49
N THR A 65 3.17 -1.24 6.54
CA THR A 65 4.39 -1.36 5.72
C THR A 65 5.65 -1.62 6.54
N GLY A 66 5.87 -0.88 7.62
CA GLY A 66 7.07 -1.04 8.45
C GLY A 66 7.13 -2.42 9.12
N ILE A 67 6.00 -2.93 9.60
CA ILE A 67 5.90 -4.25 10.22
C ILE A 67 6.14 -5.35 9.18
N VAL A 68 5.50 -5.26 8.00
CA VAL A 68 5.74 -6.22 6.90
C VAL A 68 7.19 -6.19 6.46
N THR A 69 7.81 -5.01 6.31
CA THR A 69 9.22 -4.86 5.94
C THR A 69 10.14 -5.50 6.96
N ALA A 70 9.91 -5.26 8.25
CA ALA A 70 10.71 -5.88 9.33
C ALA A 70 10.57 -7.41 9.35
N LYS A 71 9.35 -7.92 9.13
CA LYS A 71 9.09 -9.35 9.02
C LYS A 71 9.84 -9.97 7.84
N LEU A 72 9.77 -9.36 6.66
CA LEU A 72 10.49 -9.82 5.47
C LEU A 72 12.01 -9.86 5.69
N LEU A 73 12.57 -8.80 6.30
CA LEU A 73 14.00 -8.77 6.64
C LEU A 73 14.39 -9.86 7.64
N ALA A 74 13.54 -10.15 8.62
CA ALA A 74 13.77 -11.22 9.58
C ALA A 74 13.71 -12.63 8.96
N GLU A 75 12.94 -12.79 7.88
CA GLU A 75 12.75 -14.05 7.15
C GLU A 75 13.71 -14.19 5.95
N LYS A 76 14.67 -13.27 5.73
CA LYS A 76 15.45 -13.21 4.48
C LYS A 76 16.21 -14.49 4.15
N ASP A 77 16.68 -15.23 5.16
CA ASP A 77 17.42 -16.49 4.97
C ASP A 77 16.49 -17.70 4.71
N ASN A 78 15.19 -17.55 5.01
CA ASN A 78 14.16 -18.55 4.77
C ASN A 78 12.80 -17.88 4.48
N PRO A 79 12.64 -17.23 3.32
CA PRO A 79 11.43 -16.50 2.97
C PRO A 79 10.21 -17.40 3.00
N GLN A 80 9.11 -16.89 3.57
CA GLN A 80 7.84 -17.62 3.63
C GLN A 80 6.88 -17.15 2.54
N ALA A 81 6.90 -15.86 2.19
CA ALA A 81 6.03 -15.31 1.16
C ALA A 81 6.42 -15.81 -0.24
N ASP A 82 5.44 -15.95 -1.12
CA ASP A 82 5.66 -16.21 -2.55
C ASP A 82 5.87 -14.91 -3.33
N ILE A 83 5.11 -13.89 -2.95
CA ILE A 83 5.14 -12.55 -3.55
C ILE A 83 4.80 -11.52 -2.47
N VAL A 84 5.47 -10.38 -2.53
CA VAL A 84 5.08 -9.17 -1.80
C VAL A 84 4.24 -8.33 -2.75
N TRP A 85 3.07 -7.84 -2.31
CA TRP A 85 2.13 -7.15 -3.16
C TRP A 85 1.47 -5.97 -2.44
N GLY A 86 1.51 -4.77 -3.01
CA GLY A 86 0.96 -3.57 -2.38
C GLY A 86 1.76 -3.12 -1.15
N LEU A 87 3.09 -3.14 -1.26
CA LEU A 87 4.01 -2.59 -0.26
C LEU A 87 4.72 -1.37 -0.84
N ALA A 88 5.18 -0.45 0.01
CA ALA A 88 5.92 0.74 -0.41
C ALA A 88 7.13 0.40 -1.30
N ALA A 89 7.31 1.09 -2.42
CA ALA A 89 8.45 0.90 -3.31
C ALA A 89 9.77 1.14 -2.57
N THR A 90 9.85 2.10 -1.65
CA THR A 90 11.04 2.31 -0.80
C THR A 90 11.40 1.08 0.03
N SER A 91 10.41 0.30 0.49
CA SER A 91 10.63 -0.99 1.16
C SER A 91 11.06 -2.08 0.19
N LEU A 92 10.50 -2.11 -1.03
CA LEU A 92 10.91 -3.08 -2.05
C LEU A 92 12.33 -2.81 -2.55
N VAL A 93 12.73 -1.54 -2.73
CA VAL A 93 14.12 -1.18 -3.05
C VAL A 93 15.09 -1.67 -1.98
N LEU A 94 14.78 -1.45 -0.70
CA LEU A 94 15.57 -1.96 0.42
C LEU A 94 15.71 -3.49 0.36
N LEU A 95 14.59 -4.20 0.21
CA LEU A 95 14.56 -5.68 0.15
C LEU A 95 15.24 -6.22 -1.11
N ALA A 96 15.13 -5.53 -2.26
CA ALA A 96 15.80 -5.90 -3.50
C ALA A 96 17.33 -5.80 -3.38
N ASN A 97 17.83 -4.80 -2.65
CA ASN A 97 19.24 -4.64 -2.34
C ASN A 97 19.76 -5.75 -1.41
N GLU A 98 18.89 -6.30 -0.54
CA GLU A 98 19.18 -7.47 0.30
C GLU A 98 19.01 -8.81 -0.44
N GLY A 99 18.72 -8.80 -1.74
CA GLY A 99 18.56 -10.01 -2.55
C GLY A 99 17.23 -10.76 -2.36
N TYR A 100 16.23 -10.13 -1.75
CA TYR A 100 14.96 -10.77 -1.41
C TYR A 100 14.10 -11.15 -2.62
N PHE A 101 14.23 -10.42 -3.72
CA PHE A 101 13.42 -10.61 -4.93
C PHE A 101 14.22 -11.17 -6.10
N GLN A 102 13.55 -11.99 -6.90
CA GLN A 102 14.03 -12.35 -8.23
C GLN A 102 13.51 -11.35 -9.27
N GLY A 103 14.32 -11.10 -10.30
CA GLY A 103 13.89 -10.29 -11.42
C GLY A 103 12.86 -11.02 -12.27
N TYR A 104 11.81 -10.31 -12.69
CA TYR A 104 10.79 -10.81 -13.60
C TYR A 104 10.25 -9.70 -14.50
N LYS A 105 10.36 -9.88 -15.81
CA LYS A 105 9.74 -8.98 -16.78
C LYS A 105 8.25 -9.31 -16.87
N THR A 106 7.45 -8.60 -16.10
CA THR A 106 5.99 -8.74 -16.06
C THR A 106 5.39 -8.43 -17.42
N LYS A 107 4.45 -9.26 -17.90
CA LYS A 107 3.81 -9.08 -19.20
C LYS A 107 2.93 -7.82 -19.21
N GLY A 108 3.22 -6.89 -20.11
CA GLY A 108 2.55 -5.59 -20.20
C GLY A 108 3.22 -4.49 -19.37
N VAL A 109 4.37 -4.75 -18.74
CA VAL A 109 5.11 -3.74 -17.96
C VAL A 109 5.52 -2.54 -18.80
N GLU A 110 5.68 -2.71 -20.11
CA GLU A 110 6.00 -1.65 -21.07
C GLU A 110 4.85 -0.65 -21.31
N GLU A 111 3.63 -0.98 -20.88
CA GLU A 111 2.46 -0.09 -20.95
C GLU A 111 2.38 0.85 -19.75
N LEU A 112 3.18 0.62 -18.70
CA LEU A 112 3.21 1.45 -17.49
C LEU A 112 4.10 2.69 -17.70
N ASP A 113 3.83 3.72 -16.90
CA ASP A 113 4.78 4.84 -16.77
C ASP A 113 6.11 4.30 -16.20
N PRO A 114 7.25 4.59 -16.82
CA PRO A 114 8.57 4.13 -16.35
C PRO A 114 8.88 4.45 -14.90
N LEU A 115 8.26 5.47 -14.32
CA LEU A 115 8.40 5.84 -12.91
C LEU A 115 7.93 4.72 -11.96
N TYR A 116 7.05 3.83 -12.44
CA TYR A 116 6.52 2.70 -11.68
C TYR A 116 7.29 1.39 -11.91
N VAL A 117 8.42 1.43 -12.61
CA VAL A 117 9.22 0.23 -12.89
C VAL A 117 10.60 0.39 -12.26
N ASP A 118 11.11 -0.68 -11.66
CA ASP A 118 12.45 -0.71 -11.08
C ASP A 118 13.51 -0.23 -12.09
N PRO A 119 14.14 0.94 -11.86
CA PRO A 119 15.09 1.51 -12.82
C PRO A 119 16.51 0.91 -12.69
N LEU A 120 16.75 0.09 -11.67
CA LEU A 120 18.11 -0.37 -11.32
C LEU A 120 18.39 -1.81 -11.77
N ASN A 121 17.34 -2.59 -12.06
CA ASN A 121 17.49 -4.01 -12.40
C ASN A 121 16.80 -4.35 -13.73
N ASP A 122 17.45 -5.18 -14.53
CA ASP A 122 16.89 -5.79 -15.73
C ASP A 122 17.13 -7.32 -15.67
N PRO A 123 16.08 -8.14 -15.57
CA PRO A 123 14.67 -7.76 -15.43
C PRO A 123 14.33 -7.09 -14.07
N PRO A 124 13.26 -6.27 -14.02
CA PRO A 124 12.85 -5.56 -12.82
C PRO A 124 12.62 -6.49 -11.63
N LYS A 125 13.05 -6.08 -10.43
CA LYS A 125 12.79 -6.81 -9.18
C LYS A 125 11.51 -6.35 -8.50
N TRP A 126 11.01 -5.17 -8.83
CA TRP A 126 9.73 -4.66 -8.36
C TRP A 126 9.03 -3.86 -9.47
N VAL A 127 7.70 -3.82 -9.41
CA VAL A 127 6.85 -3.04 -10.32
C VAL A 127 5.75 -2.37 -9.50
N GLY A 128 5.50 -1.10 -9.77
CA GLY A 128 4.49 -0.28 -9.11
C GLY A 128 3.09 -0.50 -9.68
N GLN A 129 2.10 -0.17 -8.87
CA GLN A 129 0.68 -0.33 -9.16
C GLN A 129 -0.04 1.01 -9.15
N ARG A 130 0.10 1.77 -8.06
CA ARG A 130 -0.59 3.03 -7.79
C ARG A 130 0.20 3.85 -6.76
N ALA A 131 -0.06 5.15 -6.69
CA ALA A 131 0.58 6.01 -5.71
C ALA A 131 -0.38 6.44 -4.60
N TRP A 132 0.09 6.45 -3.35
CA TRP A 132 -0.59 7.19 -2.29
C TRP A 132 0.20 8.45 -1.95
N ILE A 133 -0.53 9.47 -1.53
CA ILE A 133 -0.02 10.82 -1.40
C ILE A 133 -0.34 11.31 0.00
N ALA A 134 0.67 11.84 0.71
CA ALA A 134 0.51 12.40 2.04
C ALA A 134 -0.50 13.57 2.03
N ALA A 135 -1.24 13.72 3.12
CA ALA A 135 -2.19 14.82 3.27
C ALA A 135 -2.53 15.05 4.74
N VAL A 136 -3.10 16.21 5.01
CA VAL A 136 -3.68 16.53 6.32
C VAL A 136 -5.20 16.46 6.23
N SER A 137 -5.82 15.62 7.07
CA SER A 137 -7.28 15.54 7.21
C SER A 137 -7.72 16.39 8.39
N VAL A 138 -8.54 17.39 8.14
CA VAL A 138 -9.11 18.26 9.18
C VAL A 138 -10.60 17.99 9.32
N ASN A 139 -11.05 17.63 10.52
CA ASN A 139 -12.46 17.57 10.85
C ASN A 139 -12.95 18.99 11.12
N THR A 140 -13.81 19.52 10.25
CA THR A 140 -14.24 20.94 10.31
C THR A 140 -15.10 21.24 11.53
N VAL A 141 -15.86 20.26 12.03
CA VAL A 141 -16.71 20.40 13.23
C VAL A 141 -15.84 20.47 14.50
N GLU A 142 -14.86 19.56 14.61
CA GLU A 142 -13.96 19.57 15.76
C GLU A 142 -13.00 20.77 15.72
N ALA A 143 -12.52 21.16 14.52
CA ALA A 143 -11.68 22.35 14.37
C ALA A 143 -12.44 23.62 14.81
N GLU A 144 -13.68 23.82 14.40
CA GLU A 144 -14.52 24.94 14.82
C GLU A 144 -14.73 24.93 16.36
N LYS A 145 -15.06 23.78 16.92
CA LYS A 145 -15.28 23.59 18.36
C LYS A 145 -14.08 24.00 19.22
N TYR A 146 -12.86 23.72 18.75
CA TYR A 146 -11.62 24.08 19.44
C TYR A 146 -11.03 25.42 18.98
N GLY A 147 -11.65 26.10 18.02
CA GLY A 147 -11.14 27.34 17.45
C GLY A 147 -9.85 27.21 16.65
N LEU A 148 -9.64 26.05 16.05
CA LEU A 148 -8.44 25.74 15.26
C LEU A 148 -8.60 26.26 13.82
N PRO A 149 -7.64 27.04 13.29
CA PRO A 149 -7.64 27.37 11.88
C PRO A 149 -7.41 26.12 11.02
N ILE A 150 -7.84 26.16 9.74
CA ILE A 150 -7.46 25.15 8.76
C ILE A 150 -6.04 25.43 8.31
N PRO A 151 -5.06 24.51 8.47
CA PRO A 151 -3.70 24.74 8.03
C PRO A 151 -3.61 24.74 6.50
N GLU A 152 -2.68 25.52 5.92
CA GLU A 152 -2.41 25.60 4.48
C GLU A 152 -1.02 25.04 4.13
N SER A 153 -0.18 24.84 5.13
CA SER A 153 1.22 24.42 5.01
C SER A 153 1.57 23.37 6.06
N TRP A 154 2.67 22.65 5.84
CA TRP A 154 3.25 21.82 6.90
C TRP A 154 3.69 22.68 8.08
N SER A 155 4.29 23.82 7.77
CA SER A 155 4.81 24.76 8.79
C SER A 155 3.72 25.27 9.73
N ASP A 156 2.49 25.47 9.27
CA ASP A 156 1.36 25.87 10.11
C ASP A 156 1.11 24.90 11.26
N LEU A 157 1.32 23.59 11.01
CA LEU A 157 1.09 22.56 12.03
C LEU A 157 2.04 22.67 13.24
N THR A 158 3.04 23.53 13.17
CA THR A 158 3.94 23.81 14.30
C THR A 158 3.45 24.93 15.21
N ASP A 159 2.38 25.66 14.83
CA ASP A 159 1.78 26.69 15.68
C ASP A 159 1.24 26.07 16.98
N PRO A 160 1.56 26.66 18.14
CA PRO A 160 1.05 26.18 19.43
C PRO A 160 -0.48 26.07 19.55
N VAL A 161 -1.24 26.74 18.68
CA VAL A 161 -2.70 26.60 18.64
C VAL A 161 -3.15 25.15 18.45
N TYR A 162 -2.31 24.32 17.82
CA TYR A 162 -2.60 22.91 17.57
C TYR A 162 -2.08 21.95 18.64
N GLU A 163 -1.56 22.43 19.78
CA GLU A 163 -1.00 21.58 20.84
C GLU A 163 -2.00 20.51 21.28
N GLY A 164 -1.61 19.23 21.14
CA GLY A 164 -2.43 18.08 21.51
C GLY A 164 -3.62 17.77 20.57
N HIS A 165 -3.73 18.46 19.43
CA HIS A 165 -4.82 18.28 18.47
C HIS A 165 -4.41 17.52 17.19
N LEU A 166 -3.14 17.15 17.06
CA LEU A 166 -2.62 16.41 15.89
C LEU A 166 -2.39 14.93 16.22
N VAL A 167 -2.72 14.06 15.29
CA VAL A 167 -2.35 12.65 15.31
C VAL A 167 -1.63 12.29 14.02
N MET A 168 -0.53 11.56 14.12
CA MET A 168 0.33 11.19 13.00
C MET A 168 0.68 9.69 13.05
N PRO A 169 0.98 9.03 11.92
CA PRO A 169 1.48 7.66 11.93
C PRO A 169 2.92 7.58 12.44
N ASN A 170 3.25 6.55 13.23
CA ASN A 170 4.62 6.23 13.60
C ASN A 170 5.39 5.70 12.38
N PRO A 171 6.51 6.31 11.97
CA PRO A 171 7.25 5.92 10.77
C PRO A 171 7.93 4.53 10.86
N ASN A 172 8.18 4.02 12.07
CA ASN A 172 8.75 2.68 12.26
C ASN A 172 7.77 1.58 11.86
N SER A 173 6.47 1.77 12.08
CA SER A 173 5.43 0.80 11.76
C SER A 173 4.67 1.15 10.48
N SER A 174 4.49 2.44 10.16
CA SER A 174 3.70 2.92 9.04
C SER A 174 4.54 3.38 7.86
N GLY A 175 4.19 2.93 6.65
CA GLY A 175 4.76 3.47 5.41
C GLY A 175 4.41 4.94 5.21
N THR A 176 3.21 5.37 5.60
CA THR A 176 2.81 6.79 5.53
C THR A 176 3.65 7.64 6.49
N GLY A 177 3.87 7.19 7.72
CA GLY A 177 4.74 7.93 8.64
C GLY A 177 6.19 8.05 8.12
N PHE A 178 6.72 6.98 7.49
CA PHE A 178 8.04 7.07 6.87
C PHE A 178 8.04 7.97 5.62
N LEU A 179 6.98 7.94 4.83
CA LEU A 179 6.78 8.85 3.71
C LEU A 179 6.84 10.32 4.19
N ASP A 180 6.12 10.66 5.25
CA ASP A 180 6.11 12.02 5.80
C ASP A 180 7.52 12.46 6.20
N VAL A 181 8.24 11.66 7.01
CA VAL A 181 9.61 11.97 7.45
C VAL A 181 10.56 12.11 6.28
N SER A 182 10.56 11.17 5.33
CA SER A 182 11.47 11.19 4.19
C SER A 182 11.19 12.35 3.24
N SER A 183 9.92 12.70 3.04
CA SER A 183 9.55 13.82 2.18
C SER A 183 9.87 15.17 2.79
N TRP A 184 9.65 15.38 4.09
CA TRP A 184 10.05 16.63 4.75
C TRP A 184 11.56 16.86 4.65
N ILE A 185 12.36 15.78 4.78
CA ILE A 185 13.81 15.89 4.59
C ILE A 185 14.16 16.24 3.14
N GLN A 186 13.45 15.70 2.16
CA GLN A 186 13.65 16.02 0.75
C GLN A 186 13.19 17.45 0.38
N ILE A 187 12.16 17.98 1.07
CA ILE A 187 11.67 19.35 0.88
C ILE A 187 12.66 20.38 1.46
N TRP A 188 13.13 20.18 2.68
CA TRP A 188 13.86 21.23 3.42
C TRP A 188 15.33 20.93 3.70
N GLY A 189 15.79 19.72 3.43
CA GLY A 189 17.06 19.21 3.92
C GLY A 189 16.95 18.71 5.35
N GLU A 190 17.90 17.86 5.75
CA GLU A 190 17.80 17.06 6.99
C GLU A 190 17.74 17.92 8.27
N GLU A 191 18.59 18.97 8.37
CA GLU A 191 18.66 19.83 9.56
C GLU A 191 17.31 20.52 9.83
N LYS A 192 16.78 21.22 8.81
CA LYS A 192 15.50 21.95 8.93
C LYS A 192 14.32 21.02 9.11
N ALA A 193 14.34 19.83 8.49
CA ALA A 193 13.29 18.86 8.67
C ALA A 193 13.24 18.33 10.12
N TRP A 194 14.38 18.12 10.76
CA TRP A 194 14.41 17.74 12.18
C TRP A 194 13.94 18.89 13.08
N GLU A 195 14.32 20.16 12.81
CA GLU A 195 13.79 21.32 13.51
C GLU A 195 12.27 21.41 13.39
N PHE A 196 11.73 21.22 12.19
CA PHE A 196 10.29 21.15 11.96
C PHE A 196 9.62 20.04 12.77
N MET A 197 10.18 18.82 12.72
CA MET A 197 9.62 17.67 13.46
C MET A 197 9.71 17.84 14.97
N ASP A 198 10.75 18.50 15.50
CA ASP A 198 10.87 18.84 16.91
C ASP A 198 9.75 19.80 17.34
N ALA A 199 9.43 20.81 16.51
CA ALA A 199 8.33 21.73 16.76
C ALA A 199 6.96 21.03 16.61
N LEU A 200 6.77 20.25 15.54
CA LEU A 200 5.55 19.48 15.28
C LEU A 200 5.24 18.50 16.42
N HIS A 201 6.27 17.85 16.98
CA HIS A 201 6.11 16.88 18.07
C HIS A 201 5.41 17.46 19.30
N ASN A 202 5.59 18.76 19.58
CA ASN A 202 4.89 19.40 20.69
C ASN A 202 3.37 19.35 20.50
N ASN A 203 2.91 19.52 19.26
CA ASN A 203 1.49 19.56 18.89
C ASN A 203 0.89 18.16 18.68
N ILE A 204 1.72 17.13 18.47
CA ILE A 204 1.24 15.74 18.35
C ILE A 204 0.72 15.23 19.68
N ALA A 205 -0.52 14.75 19.69
CA ALA A 205 -1.11 14.02 20.82
C ALA A 205 -0.54 12.61 20.96
N ARG A 206 -0.44 11.89 19.82
CA ARG A 206 0.09 10.51 19.75
C ARG A 206 0.48 10.11 18.33
N TYR A 207 1.35 9.11 18.24
CA TYR A 207 1.71 8.43 16.99
C TYR A 207 1.05 7.06 16.90
N THR A 208 0.32 6.80 15.80
CA THR A 208 -0.42 5.54 15.60
C THR A 208 0.38 4.54 14.78
N HIS A 209 0.16 3.23 14.95
CA HIS A 209 0.85 2.20 14.15
C HIS A 209 0.38 2.10 12.70
N SER A 210 -0.87 2.49 12.43
CA SER A 210 -1.46 2.44 11.08
C SER A 210 -1.46 3.82 10.42
N GLY A 211 -1.07 3.87 9.14
CA GLY A 211 -1.08 5.10 8.34
C GLY A 211 -2.48 5.67 8.09
N SER A 212 -3.53 4.82 8.09
CA SER A 212 -4.92 5.26 7.91
C SER A 212 -5.62 5.67 9.20
N LYS A 213 -5.07 5.29 10.37
CA LYS A 213 -5.73 5.53 11.66
C LYS A 213 -5.93 7.03 11.96
N PRO A 214 -4.97 7.94 11.69
CA PRO A 214 -5.18 9.36 11.90
C PRO A 214 -6.35 9.94 11.09
N CYS A 215 -6.47 9.57 9.81
CA CYS A 215 -7.65 9.93 9.00
C CYS A 215 -8.96 9.41 9.62
N LYS A 216 -8.97 8.15 10.08
CA LYS A 216 -10.16 7.52 10.68
C LYS A 216 -10.57 8.22 11.96
N LEU A 217 -9.59 8.59 12.81
CA LEU A 217 -9.83 9.34 14.04
C LEU A 217 -10.39 10.73 13.76
N ALA A 218 -9.82 11.45 12.77
CA ALA A 218 -10.35 12.73 12.34
C ALA A 218 -11.77 12.58 11.76
N GLY A 219 -12.00 11.59 10.91
CA GLY A 219 -13.33 11.32 10.33
C GLY A 219 -14.40 10.99 11.36
N ALA A 220 -14.02 10.34 12.46
CA ALA A 220 -14.91 10.01 13.59
C ALA A 220 -15.09 11.15 14.59
N GLY A 221 -14.33 12.26 14.49
CA GLY A 221 -14.34 13.37 15.45
C GLY A 221 -13.60 13.06 16.76
N GLU A 222 -12.75 12.04 16.78
CA GLU A 222 -11.91 11.69 17.93
C GLU A 222 -10.65 12.56 18.04
N THR A 223 -10.25 13.20 16.93
CA THR A 223 -9.18 14.21 16.86
C THR A 223 -9.58 15.27 15.82
N PRO A 224 -9.23 16.53 16.03
CA PRO A 224 -9.47 17.56 15.01
C PRO A 224 -8.68 17.33 13.72
N ILE A 225 -7.40 16.91 13.83
CA ILE A 225 -6.49 16.86 12.70
C ILE A 225 -5.72 15.53 12.68
N GLY A 226 -5.70 14.87 11.52
CA GLY A 226 -4.91 13.69 11.26
C GLY A 226 -3.95 13.90 10.10
N ILE A 227 -2.64 13.70 10.31
CA ILE A 227 -1.66 13.57 9.24
C ILE A 227 -1.78 12.14 8.71
N CYS A 228 -2.09 11.96 7.42
CA CYS A 228 -2.38 10.65 6.85
C CYS A 228 -2.18 10.66 5.32
N TYR A 229 -3.13 10.20 4.52
CA TYR A 229 -3.03 10.21 3.07
C TYR A 229 -4.37 10.51 2.38
N ALA A 230 -4.29 11.17 1.23
CA ALA A 230 -5.41 11.82 0.57
C ALA A 230 -6.58 10.89 0.24
N HIS A 231 -6.33 9.70 -0.33
CA HIS A 231 -7.41 8.80 -0.72
C HIS A 231 -8.20 8.25 0.47
N ARG A 232 -7.58 8.06 1.64
CA ARG A 232 -8.32 7.67 2.86
C ARG A 232 -9.21 8.82 3.35
N SER A 233 -8.71 10.05 3.32
CA SER A 233 -9.49 11.24 3.63
C SER A 233 -10.70 11.38 2.70
N ALA A 234 -10.48 11.30 1.39
CA ALA A 234 -11.54 11.33 0.38
C ALA A 234 -12.59 10.23 0.59
N LYS A 235 -12.15 8.98 0.81
CA LYS A 235 -13.05 7.84 1.08
C LYS A 235 -13.92 8.03 2.32
N LEU A 236 -13.38 8.65 3.37
CA LEU A 236 -14.15 8.96 4.59
C LEU A 236 -15.14 10.11 4.33
N LYS A 237 -14.71 11.13 3.61
CA LYS A 237 -15.59 12.24 3.20
C LYS A 237 -16.76 11.75 2.33
N ASN A 238 -16.52 10.83 1.39
CA ASN A 238 -17.58 10.18 0.58
C ASN A 238 -18.59 9.41 1.44
N LYS A 239 -18.20 8.99 2.64
CA LYS A 239 -19.08 8.36 3.64
C LYS A 239 -19.76 9.34 4.58
N GLY A 240 -19.61 10.66 4.34
CA GLY A 240 -20.26 11.73 5.10
C GLY A 240 -19.45 12.28 6.27
N ALA A 241 -18.17 11.90 6.43
CA ALA A 241 -17.32 12.53 7.45
C ALA A 241 -17.09 14.02 7.12
N PRO A 242 -17.15 14.94 8.09
CA PRO A 242 -16.98 16.38 7.88
C PRO A 242 -15.52 16.74 7.73
N LEU A 243 -14.86 16.22 6.69
CA LEU A 243 -13.44 16.38 6.46
C LEU A 243 -13.12 17.37 5.34
N VAL A 244 -12.08 18.16 5.56
CA VAL A 244 -11.32 18.86 4.53
C VAL A 244 -9.96 18.17 4.40
N THR A 245 -9.58 17.83 3.17
CA THR A 245 -8.25 17.32 2.86
C THR A 245 -7.37 18.47 2.45
N VAL A 246 -6.33 18.75 3.23
CA VAL A 246 -5.37 19.80 2.97
C VAL A 246 -4.14 19.22 2.29
N THR A 247 -3.70 19.89 1.24
CA THR A 247 -2.49 19.63 0.48
C THR A 247 -1.48 20.75 0.77
N PRO A 248 -0.53 20.55 1.69
CA PRO A 248 0.40 21.58 2.13
C PRO A 248 1.17 22.26 1.00
N SER A 249 1.37 23.57 1.14
CA SER A 249 1.92 24.45 0.08
C SER A 249 3.39 24.23 -0.23
N GLU A 250 4.19 23.70 0.72
CA GLU A 250 5.63 23.45 0.52
C GLU A 250 5.92 22.24 -0.38
N GLY A 251 4.91 21.48 -0.68
CA GLY A 251 5.01 20.23 -1.44
C GLY A 251 4.56 19.02 -0.64
N ILE A 252 4.23 17.96 -1.36
CA ILE A 252 3.61 16.78 -0.78
C ILE A 252 4.41 15.54 -1.13
N GLY A 253 4.73 14.74 -0.11
CA GLY A 253 5.31 13.43 -0.29
C GLY A 253 4.31 12.46 -0.93
N TRP A 254 4.84 11.56 -1.74
CA TRP A 254 4.07 10.47 -2.34
C TRP A 254 4.92 9.21 -2.40
N GLU A 255 4.27 8.07 -2.47
CA GLU A 255 4.92 6.77 -2.47
C GLU A 255 4.14 5.83 -3.40
N VAL A 256 4.81 4.82 -3.93
CA VAL A 256 4.23 3.82 -4.82
C VAL A 256 3.92 2.55 -4.06
N GLU A 257 2.69 2.04 -4.15
CA GLU A 257 2.41 0.64 -3.86
C GLU A 257 2.95 -0.22 -5.00
N ALA A 258 3.75 -1.22 -4.65
CA ALA A 258 4.45 -2.05 -5.61
C ALA A 258 4.44 -3.52 -5.22
N PHE A 259 4.81 -4.39 -6.15
CA PHE A 259 4.98 -5.82 -5.92
C PHE A 259 6.36 -6.31 -6.36
N GLY A 260 6.79 -7.44 -5.78
CA GLY A 260 8.02 -8.14 -6.16
C GLY A 260 7.91 -9.63 -5.86
N ILE A 261 8.36 -10.48 -6.77
CA ILE A 261 8.33 -11.94 -6.63
C ILE A 261 9.49 -12.38 -5.73
N VAL A 262 9.18 -13.12 -4.68
CA VAL A 262 10.18 -13.57 -3.70
C VAL A 262 11.12 -14.58 -4.33
N HIS A 263 12.41 -14.45 -4.06
CA HIS A 263 13.44 -15.36 -4.57
C HIS A 263 13.21 -16.78 -4.08
N ASN A 264 13.36 -17.75 -4.99
CA ASN A 264 13.16 -19.19 -4.71
C ASN A 264 11.77 -19.60 -4.22
N THR A 265 10.70 -18.82 -4.48
CA THR A 265 9.33 -19.27 -4.21
C THR A 265 9.05 -20.60 -4.90
N LYS A 266 8.32 -21.48 -4.19
CA LYS A 266 7.86 -22.78 -4.74
C LYS A 266 6.64 -22.62 -5.66
N ASN A 267 5.94 -21.50 -5.58
CA ASN A 267 4.73 -21.18 -6.32
C ASN A 267 4.99 -20.14 -7.43
N LEU A 268 6.14 -20.23 -8.09
CA LEU A 268 6.63 -19.22 -9.04
C LEU A 268 5.61 -18.87 -10.14
N GLU A 269 4.95 -19.84 -10.74
CA GLU A 269 4.00 -19.59 -11.82
C GLU A 269 2.73 -18.88 -11.30
N ALA A 270 2.28 -19.18 -10.09
CA ALA A 270 1.18 -18.47 -9.45
C ALA A 270 1.59 -17.02 -9.06
N ALA A 271 2.81 -16.82 -8.58
CA ALA A 271 3.35 -15.50 -8.30
C ALA A 271 3.49 -14.65 -9.56
N LYS A 272 3.96 -15.23 -10.69
CA LYS A 272 3.98 -14.55 -12.00
C LYS A 272 2.58 -14.21 -12.50
N ALA A 273 1.60 -15.10 -12.30
CA ALA A 273 0.21 -14.81 -12.68
C ALA A 273 -0.35 -13.57 -11.94
N LEU A 274 -0.09 -13.45 -10.63
CA LEU A 274 -0.50 -12.27 -9.89
C LEU A 274 0.29 -11.02 -10.33
N ALA A 275 1.58 -11.15 -10.61
CA ALA A 275 2.41 -10.06 -11.13
C ALA A 275 1.87 -9.57 -12.49
N ASP A 276 1.65 -10.48 -13.45
CA ASP A 276 1.11 -10.15 -14.77
C ASP A 276 -0.30 -9.52 -14.68
N TRP A 277 -1.17 -10.05 -13.81
CA TRP A 277 -2.49 -9.47 -13.57
C TRP A 277 -2.40 -8.03 -13.04
N SER A 278 -1.45 -7.77 -12.15
CA SER A 278 -1.29 -6.49 -11.46
C SER A 278 -0.99 -5.31 -12.39
N VAL A 279 -0.42 -5.56 -13.57
CA VAL A 279 -0.13 -4.52 -14.56
C VAL A 279 -1.18 -4.42 -15.67
N THR A 280 -2.21 -5.26 -15.64
CA THR A 280 -3.29 -5.20 -16.65
C THR A 280 -4.10 -3.92 -16.54
N ARG A 281 -4.74 -3.54 -17.66
CA ARG A 281 -5.71 -2.44 -17.68
C ARG A 281 -6.86 -2.67 -16.69
N LYS A 282 -7.34 -3.93 -16.55
CA LYS A 282 -8.37 -4.31 -15.58
C LYS A 282 -7.94 -3.94 -14.16
N ALA A 283 -6.77 -4.36 -13.73
CA ALA A 283 -6.24 -4.06 -12.40
C ALA A 283 -6.07 -2.55 -12.17
N ASN A 284 -5.53 -1.81 -13.15
CA ASN A 284 -5.35 -0.37 -13.04
C ASN A 284 -6.68 0.40 -12.98
N VAL A 285 -7.75 -0.07 -13.63
CA VAL A 285 -9.11 0.47 -13.48
C VAL A 285 -9.62 0.28 -12.06
N ILE A 286 -9.40 -0.90 -11.47
CA ILE A 286 -9.77 -1.20 -10.08
C ILE A 286 -8.96 -0.33 -9.10
N TYR A 287 -7.66 -0.16 -9.33
CA TYR A 287 -6.84 0.74 -8.51
C TYR A 287 -7.37 2.17 -8.51
N ASN A 288 -7.85 2.66 -9.65
CA ASN A 288 -8.39 4.02 -9.76
C ASN A 288 -9.71 4.25 -9.02
N GLU A 289 -10.42 3.22 -8.55
CA GLU A 289 -11.64 3.42 -7.74
C GLU A 289 -11.38 4.21 -6.45
N GLY A 290 -10.16 4.13 -5.91
CA GLY A 290 -9.76 4.84 -4.69
C GLY A 290 -8.52 5.72 -4.83
N TYR A 291 -7.79 5.63 -5.95
CA TYR A 291 -6.48 6.29 -6.12
C TYR A 291 -6.46 7.12 -7.39
N ALA A 292 -6.19 8.42 -7.25
CA ALA A 292 -6.13 9.34 -8.38
C ALA A 292 -4.92 9.10 -9.31
N VAL A 293 -3.87 8.42 -8.81
CA VAL A 293 -2.64 8.17 -9.56
C VAL A 293 -2.37 6.67 -9.62
N VAL A 294 -2.39 6.11 -10.83
CA VAL A 294 -2.14 4.69 -11.12
C VAL A 294 -1.02 4.54 -12.15
N ALA A 295 -0.39 3.38 -12.17
CA ALA A 295 0.81 3.14 -12.98
C ALA A 295 0.56 3.17 -14.50
N MET A 296 -0.64 2.80 -14.96
CA MET A 296 -0.95 2.76 -16.39
C MET A 296 -1.48 4.11 -16.89
N PRO A 297 -0.77 4.79 -17.82
CA PRO A 297 -1.21 6.04 -18.40
C PRO A 297 -2.60 5.94 -19.08
N GLY A 298 -3.39 7.00 -18.99
CA GLY A 298 -4.71 7.08 -19.64
C GLY A 298 -5.80 6.21 -19.02
N VAL A 299 -5.56 5.63 -17.82
CA VAL A 299 -6.57 4.90 -17.05
C VAL A 299 -7.18 5.79 -15.97
N ALA A 300 -6.36 6.61 -15.31
CA ALA A 300 -6.80 7.45 -14.21
C ALA A 300 -7.96 8.39 -14.60
N LYS A 301 -8.98 8.40 -13.76
CA LYS A 301 -10.13 9.33 -13.79
C LYS A 301 -10.17 10.09 -12.47
N PRO A 302 -10.80 11.28 -12.45
CA PRO A 302 -10.99 12.01 -11.20
C PRO A 302 -11.65 11.14 -10.13
N VAL A 303 -11.12 11.20 -8.91
CA VAL A 303 -11.68 10.51 -7.74
C VAL A 303 -12.46 11.52 -6.91
N GLU A 304 -13.68 11.18 -6.53
CA GLU A 304 -14.57 12.06 -5.79
C GLU A 304 -13.94 12.51 -4.46
N ASN A 305 -14.04 13.82 -4.17
CA ASN A 305 -13.46 14.46 -2.98
C ASN A 305 -11.92 14.34 -2.84
N PHE A 306 -11.23 13.93 -3.90
CA PHE A 306 -9.78 13.98 -3.95
C PHE A 306 -9.34 15.41 -4.34
N PRO A 307 -8.30 15.99 -3.71
CA PRO A 307 -7.86 17.35 -4.05
C PRO A 307 -7.39 17.46 -5.50
N ASP A 308 -7.88 18.47 -6.23
CA ASP A 308 -7.58 18.65 -7.66
C ASP A 308 -6.11 19.05 -7.92
N ASP A 309 -5.49 19.79 -6.97
CA ASP A 309 -4.14 20.32 -7.07
C ASP A 309 -3.03 19.38 -6.57
N ILE A 310 -3.39 18.20 -6.11
CA ILE A 310 -2.47 17.33 -5.37
C ILE A 310 -1.28 16.86 -6.22
N VAL A 311 -1.51 16.54 -7.50
CA VAL A 311 -0.47 16.06 -8.40
C VAL A 311 0.57 17.14 -8.68
N GLU A 312 0.14 18.40 -8.80
CA GLU A 312 1.02 19.55 -9.04
C GLU A 312 1.93 19.85 -7.83
N LYS A 313 1.47 19.47 -6.64
CA LYS A 313 2.21 19.66 -5.38
C LYS A 313 3.10 18.47 -5.01
N MET A 314 3.04 17.36 -5.74
CA MET A 314 3.92 16.21 -5.50
C MET A 314 5.38 16.60 -5.71
N ILE A 315 6.22 16.31 -4.72
CA ILE A 315 7.67 16.56 -4.82
C ILE A 315 8.33 15.61 -5.81
N VAL A 316 9.51 15.96 -6.31
CA VAL A 316 10.41 15.00 -6.96
C VAL A 316 10.93 14.06 -5.85
N ASN A 317 10.44 12.84 -5.80
CA ASN A 317 10.75 11.91 -4.73
C ASN A 317 11.88 10.94 -5.14
N ASP A 318 12.97 10.95 -4.37
CA ASP A 318 14.09 10.02 -4.55
C ASP A 318 13.87 8.77 -3.68
N PHE A 319 13.22 7.74 -4.28
CA PHE A 319 12.95 6.46 -3.62
C PHE A 319 14.24 5.71 -3.24
N ALA A 320 15.29 5.81 -4.05
CA ALA A 320 16.56 5.15 -3.79
C ALA A 320 17.26 5.75 -2.58
N TRP A 321 17.28 7.10 -2.49
CA TRP A 321 17.77 7.81 -1.31
C TRP A 321 16.96 7.47 -0.06
N ALA A 322 15.63 7.50 -0.16
CA ALA A 322 14.74 7.19 0.96
C ALA A 322 14.97 5.75 1.47
N ALA A 323 15.07 4.78 0.57
CA ALA A 323 15.37 3.39 0.91
C ALA A 323 16.74 3.23 1.59
N ALA A 324 17.79 3.85 1.04
CA ALA A 324 19.15 3.78 1.57
C ALA A 324 19.28 4.41 2.96
N ASN A 325 18.50 5.45 3.26
CA ASN A 325 18.53 6.15 4.54
C ASN A 325 17.49 5.65 5.55
N ARG A 326 16.59 4.73 5.16
CA ARG A 326 15.45 4.31 5.96
C ARG A 326 15.83 3.93 7.39
N MET A 327 16.76 3.01 7.57
CA MET A 327 17.12 2.50 8.90
C MET A 327 17.67 3.59 9.81
N ARG A 328 18.50 4.47 9.27
CA ARG A 328 19.09 5.60 10.01
C ARG A 328 18.03 6.62 10.43
N LEU A 329 17.16 7.00 9.50
CA LEU A 329 16.09 7.98 9.76
C LEU A 329 15.09 7.45 10.79
N LEU A 330 14.71 6.17 10.69
CA LEU A 330 13.81 5.53 11.65
C LEU A 330 14.40 5.45 13.05
N ALA A 331 15.70 5.13 13.17
CA ALA A 331 16.39 5.09 14.45
C ALA A 331 16.47 6.48 15.10
N GLU A 332 16.77 7.54 14.31
CA GLU A 332 16.83 8.91 14.83
C GLU A 332 15.44 9.41 15.22
N TRP A 333 14.40 9.14 14.40
CA TRP A 333 13.02 9.48 14.72
C TRP A 333 12.57 8.80 16.02
N GLN A 334 12.84 7.51 16.18
CA GLN A 334 12.50 6.75 17.38
C GLN A 334 13.17 7.34 18.63
N ARG A 335 14.46 7.67 18.53
CA ARG A 335 15.21 8.31 19.62
C ARG A 335 14.60 9.63 20.08
N ARG A 336 14.03 10.42 19.15
CA ARG A 336 13.47 11.74 19.46
C ARG A 336 12.03 11.68 19.94
N TYR A 337 11.16 10.86 19.32
CA TYR A 337 9.70 11.04 19.39
C TYR A 337 8.89 9.85 19.86
N ASP A 338 9.49 8.67 20.09
CA ASP A 338 8.75 7.43 20.40
C ASP A 338 7.92 7.48 21.70
N SER A 339 8.20 8.47 22.58
CA SER A 339 7.51 8.64 23.84
C SER A 339 6.00 8.89 23.73
N LYS A 340 5.52 9.37 22.57
CA LYS A 340 4.10 9.57 22.28
C LYS A 340 3.49 8.47 21.39
N SER A 341 4.21 7.38 21.12
CA SER A 341 3.71 6.28 20.30
C SER A 341 2.63 5.48 21.03
N ASP A 342 1.58 5.07 20.29
CA ASP A 342 0.58 4.13 20.79
C ASP A 342 1.29 2.86 21.32
N PRO A 343 0.79 2.20 22.36
CA PRO A 343 1.31 0.90 22.76
C PRO A 343 1.28 -0.10 21.60
N LYS A 344 2.26 -0.99 21.55
CA LYS A 344 2.22 -2.14 20.63
C LYS A 344 1.23 -3.15 21.20
N ASP A 345 0.18 -3.48 20.42
CA ASP A 345 -0.77 -4.53 20.73
C ASP A 345 -0.10 -5.92 20.74
#